data_db128f50930f63e52703d37efa0ac2c2
#
_entry.id   db128f50930f63e52703d37efa0ac2c2
#
_cell.length_a   1.000
_cell.length_b   1.000
_cell.length_c   1.000
_cell.angle_alpha   90.00
_cell.angle_beta   90.00
_cell.angle_gamma   90.00
#
_symmetry.space_group_name_H-M   'P 1'
#
loop_
_entity.id
_entity.type
_entity.pdbx_description
1 polymer ?
#
loop_
_entity_poly.entity_id
_entity_poly.type
_entity_poly.pdbx_seq_one_letter_code
_entity_poly.pdbx_strand_id
1 'polypeptide(L)'
;MFLQLFSDCSMRILVYGFGPYREFHDNITARIVRSLPSQAGLKKIIFPVRFQRRQFIDALNRHRPDFVLGLGQSSRKRIEVESRAKNYRRASKSKPWRPILKGKPKSLPTSLPIDPGRWAGISTDAGDYVCNYSMFVLLEEIDRRQLRTSFGFIHIPYDFDHRKACRIVDRILRKFALLRVSEQLEPAFTRLRA
;
A
#
# COMPACT_ATOMS: atom_id res chain seq x y z
N MET A 1 -3.17 -35.30 20.95
CA MET A 1 -4.11 -34.19 20.83
C MET A 1 -3.33 -32.85 20.83
N PHE A 2 -2.39 -32.66 19.86
CA PHE A 2 -1.48 -31.47 19.75
C PHE A 2 -1.32 -30.98 18.33
N LEU A 3 -2.19 -31.36 17.39
CA LEU A 3 -2.04 -31.07 15.96
C LEU A 3 -3.07 -30.07 15.42
N GLN A 4 -3.74 -29.27 16.27
CA GLN A 4 -4.83 -28.39 15.83
C GLN A 4 -4.61 -26.89 16.10
N LEU A 5 -3.37 -26.46 16.39
CA LEU A 5 -3.05 -25.03 16.69
C LEU A 5 -2.30 -24.29 15.56
N PHE A 6 -2.08 -24.93 14.40
CA PHE A 6 -1.42 -24.29 13.24
C PHE A 6 -2.34 -24.08 12.04
N SER A 7 -3.65 -24.14 12.25
CA SER A 7 -4.64 -23.85 11.23
C SER A 7 -4.95 -22.35 11.27
N ASP A 8 -4.60 -21.65 10.19
CA ASP A 8 -5.06 -20.31 9.81
C ASP A 8 -4.10 -19.12 10.04
N CYS A 9 -2.80 -19.30 9.85
CA CYS A 9 -1.85 -18.17 9.80
C CYS A 9 -1.35 -17.89 8.38
N SER A 10 -2.23 -17.93 7.37
CA SER A 10 -1.87 -17.45 6.04
C SER A 10 -1.76 -15.94 6.07
N MET A 11 -0.59 -15.40 5.74
CA MET A 11 -0.33 -13.97 5.60
C MET A 11 -1.34 -13.34 4.64
N ARG A 12 -1.99 -12.25 5.06
CA ARG A 12 -2.98 -11.53 4.28
C ARG A 12 -2.39 -10.23 3.73
N ILE A 13 -2.25 -10.15 2.43
CA ILE A 13 -1.77 -8.97 1.73
C ILE A 13 -2.92 -8.35 0.95
N LEU A 14 -3.10 -7.06 1.09
CA LEU A 14 -3.94 -6.24 0.23
C LEU A 14 -3.05 -5.41 -0.70
N VAL A 15 -3.08 -5.69 -2.00
CA VAL A 15 -2.49 -4.82 -3.01
C VAL A 15 -3.60 -4.05 -3.73
N TYR A 16 -3.42 -2.74 -3.87
CA TYR A 16 -4.39 -1.94 -4.61
C TYR A 16 -3.73 -0.99 -5.60
N GLY A 17 -4.47 -0.67 -6.65
CA GLY A 17 -4.17 0.37 -7.63
C GLY A 17 -5.42 1.17 -7.95
N PHE A 18 -5.34 2.02 -8.95
CA PHE A 18 -6.44 2.89 -9.35
C PHE A 18 -6.86 2.65 -10.78
N GLY A 19 -8.15 2.81 -11.03
CA GLY A 19 -8.74 2.72 -12.36
C GLY A 19 -8.40 3.93 -13.26
N PRO A 20 -9.01 4.01 -14.45
CA PRO A 20 -8.89 5.14 -15.37
C PRO A 20 -9.27 6.46 -14.72
N TYR A 21 -8.65 7.55 -15.17
CA TYR A 21 -8.92 8.88 -14.66
C TYR A 21 -8.63 9.97 -15.70
N ARG A 22 -9.57 10.85 -15.95
CA ARG A 22 -9.50 11.92 -16.97
C ARG A 22 -9.11 11.36 -18.34
N GLU A 23 -8.06 11.97 -18.96
CA GLU A 23 -7.46 11.58 -20.23
C GLU A 23 -6.75 10.21 -20.19
N PHE A 24 -6.44 9.70 -19.04
CA PHE A 24 -5.82 8.37 -18.86
C PHE A 24 -6.91 7.29 -18.86
N HIS A 25 -7.28 6.83 -20.06
CA HIS A 25 -8.22 5.71 -20.24
C HIS A 25 -7.67 4.38 -19.74
N ASP A 26 -6.34 4.28 -19.61
CA ASP A 26 -5.64 3.17 -19.00
C ASP A 26 -4.75 3.66 -17.85
N ASN A 27 -4.73 2.91 -16.75
CA ASN A 27 -3.89 3.22 -15.60
C ASN A 27 -2.94 2.06 -15.37
N ILE A 28 -1.62 2.36 -15.43
CA ILE A 28 -0.57 1.33 -15.27
C ILE A 28 -0.76 0.52 -13.99
N THR A 29 -1.22 1.14 -12.90
CA THR A 29 -1.41 0.44 -11.63
C THR A 29 -2.56 -0.56 -11.68
N ALA A 30 -3.65 -0.26 -12.41
CA ALA A 30 -4.72 -1.22 -12.64
C ALA A 30 -4.22 -2.42 -13.45
N ARG A 31 -3.40 -2.18 -14.48
CA ARG A 31 -2.80 -3.26 -15.30
C ARG A 31 -1.91 -4.15 -14.45
N ILE A 32 -1.04 -3.57 -13.63
CA ILE A 32 -0.15 -4.31 -12.73
C ILE A 32 -0.98 -5.16 -11.78
N VAL A 33 -1.95 -4.58 -11.07
CA VAL A 33 -2.80 -5.31 -10.10
C VAL A 33 -3.54 -6.48 -10.77
N ARG A 34 -4.05 -6.31 -12.00
CA ARG A 34 -4.67 -7.41 -12.74
C ARG A 34 -3.67 -8.51 -13.09
N SER A 35 -2.45 -8.15 -13.50
CA SER A 35 -1.40 -9.06 -13.95
C SER A 35 -0.71 -9.84 -12.84
N LEU A 36 -0.84 -9.42 -11.56
CA LEU A 36 -0.29 -10.17 -10.46
C LEU A 36 -0.91 -11.57 -10.39
N PRO A 37 -0.13 -12.62 -10.08
CA PRO A 37 -0.67 -13.97 -9.95
C PRO A 37 -1.71 -14.03 -8.84
N SER A 38 -2.71 -14.91 -8.99
CA SER A 38 -3.61 -15.28 -7.92
C SER A 38 -2.91 -16.24 -6.98
N GLN A 39 -2.84 -15.87 -5.70
CA GLN A 39 -2.24 -16.71 -4.66
C GLN A 39 -3.02 -16.57 -3.36
N ALA A 40 -2.95 -17.59 -2.52
CA ALA A 40 -3.58 -17.57 -1.20
C ALA A 40 -3.07 -16.37 -0.38
N GLY A 41 -3.97 -15.70 0.33
CA GLY A 41 -3.64 -14.54 1.14
C GLY A 41 -3.46 -13.22 0.38
N LEU A 42 -3.37 -13.21 -0.96
CA LEU A 42 -3.26 -11.98 -1.74
C LEU A 42 -4.63 -11.49 -2.24
N LYS A 43 -5.05 -10.34 -1.74
CA LYS A 43 -6.23 -9.63 -2.24
C LYS A 43 -5.83 -8.48 -3.15
N LYS A 44 -6.43 -8.41 -4.34
CA LYS A 44 -6.20 -7.42 -5.38
C LYS A 44 -7.42 -6.52 -5.52
N ILE A 45 -7.25 -5.18 -5.42
CA ILE A 45 -8.34 -4.21 -5.57
C ILE A 45 -7.93 -3.08 -6.53
N ILE A 46 -8.84 -2.68 -7.39
CA ILE A 46 -8.69 -1.49 -8.24
C ILE A 46 -9.76 -0.50 -7.78
N PHE A 47 -9.33 0.56 -7.12
CA PHE A 47 -10.23 1.60 -6.67
C PHE A 47 -10.54 2.62 -7.77
N PRO A 48 -11.77 3.14 -7.82
CA PRO A 48 -12.07 4.32 -8.62
C PRO A 48 -11.31 5.54 -8.06
N VAL A 49 -10.88 6.44 -8.96
CA VAL A 49 -10.12 7.65 -8.62
C VAL A 49 -11.06 8.72 -8.07
N ARG A 50 -11.39 8.63 -6.78
CA ARG A 50 -12.28 9.59 -6.10
C ARG A 50 -11.95 9.74 -4.62
N PHE A 51 -12.23 10.90 -4.04
CA PHE A 51 -12.09 11.20 -2.61
C PHE A 51 -13.25 10.59 -1.81
N GLN A 52 -13.30 9.29 -1.70
CA GLN A 52 -14.32 8.56 -0.96
C GLN A 52 -13.65 7.71 0.12
N ARG A 53 -13.66 8.21 1.37
CA ARG A 53 -12.99 7.56 2.51
C ARG A 53 -13.45 6.12 2.69
N ARG A 54 -14.76 5.88 2.56
CA ARG A 54 -15.40 4.59 2.82
C ARG A 54 -14.83 3.46 1.97
N GLN A 55 -14.51 3.68 0.70
CA GLN A 55 -13.96 2.63 -0.18
C GLN A 55 -12.67 2.00 0.38
N PHE A 56 -11.81 2.81 1.00
CA PHE A 56 -10.53 2.34 1.58
C PHE A 56 -10.76 1.66 2.93
N ILE A 57 -11.60 2.24 3.77
CA ILE A 57 -11.94 1.69 5.10
C ILE A 57 -12.66 0.35 4.97
N ASP A 58 -13.64 0.24 4.07
CA ASP A 58 -14.39 -1.00 3.85
C ASP A 58 -13.47 -2.13 3.35
N ALA A 59 -12.48 -1.81 2.49
CA ALA A 59 -11.48 -2.77 2.06
C ALA A 59 -10.60 -3.25 3.22
N LEU A 60 -10.11 -2.32 4.05
CA LEU A 60 -9.32 -2.64 5.24
C LEU A 60 -10.10 -3.53 6.20
N ASN A 61 -11.36 -3.20 6.48
CA ASN A 61 -12.23 -3.95 7.38
C ASN A 61 -12.55 -5.34 6.88
N ARG A 62 -12.89 -5.46 5.59
CA ARG A 62 -13.29 -6.73 4.96
C ARG A 62 -12.14 -7.72 4.89
N HIS A 63 -10.94 -7.25 4.56
CA HIS A 63 -9.81 -8.13 4.28
C HIS A 63 -8.85 -8.27 5.46
N ARG A 64 -8.89 -7.36 6.44
CA ARG A 64 -8.03 -7.37 7.65
C ARG A 64 -6.59 -7.73 7.31
N PRO A 65 -5.94 -7.02 6.37
CA PRO A 65 -4.62 -7.40 5.88
C PRO A 65 -3.55 -7.19 6.94
N ASP A 66 -2.53 -8.03 6.90
CA ASP A 66 -1.30 -7.83 7.67
C ASP A 66 -0.41 -6.79 6.98
N PHE A 67 -0.44 -6.76 5.64
CA PHE A 67 0.28 -5.80 4.81
C PHE A 67 -0.62 -5.16 3.77
N VAL A 68 -0.49 -3.85 3.58
CA VAL A 68 -1.14 -3.11 2.49
C VAL A 68 -0.07 -2.47 1.61
N LEU A 69 -0.12 -2.76 0.31
CA LEU A 69 0.70 -2.10 -0.70
C LEU A 69 -0.18 -1.32 -1.66
N GLY A 70 -0.08 0.01 -1.63
CA GLY A 70 -0.72 0.89 -2.59
C GLY A 70 0.17 1.18 -3.80
N LEU A 71 -0.43 1.23 -4.98
CA LEU A 71 0.22 1.59 -6.23
C LEU A 71 -0.43 2.84 -6.80
N GLY A 72 0.35 3.88 -7.09
CA GLY A 72 -0.07 5.12 -7.72
C GLY A 72 0.59 5.32 -9.07
N GLN A 73 -0.16 5.81 -10.06
CA GLN A 73 0.40 6.30 -11.31
C GLN A 73 0.93 7.72 -11.13
N SER A 74 2.10 8.03 -11.68
CA SER A 74 2.69 9.36 -11.62
C SER A 74 3.24 9.82 -12.97
N SER A 75 3.48 11.13 -13.11
CA SER A 75 4.20 11.73 -14.23
C SER A 75 5.71 11.84 -13.96
N ARG A 76 6.21 11.25 -12.87
CA ARG A 76 7.63 11.27 -12.51
C ARG A 76 8.42 10.31 -13.42
N LYS A 77 9.73 10.52 -13.52
CA LYS A 77 10.59 9.75 -14.43
C LYS A 77 11.03 8.40 -13.89
N ARG A 78 10.86 8.15 -12.59
CA ARG A 78 11.28 6.91 -11.93
C ARG A 78 10.25 6.43 -10.90
N ILE A 79 10.33 5.19 -10.53
CA ILE A 79 9.55 4.64 -9.42
C ILE A 79 9.99 5.32 -8.12
N GLU A 80 9.03 5.62 -7.25
CA GLU A 80 9.28 6.23 -5.95
C GLU A 80 8.51 5.52 -4.85
N VAL A 81 9.23 5.20 -3.77
CA VAL A 81 8.65 4.70 -2.52
C VAL A 81 8.26 5.90 -1.67
N GLU A 82 6.98 6.03 -1.37
CA GLU A 82 6.49 7.13 -0.54
C GLU A 82 6.72 6.82 0.93
N SER A 83 7.46 7.69 1.62
CA SER A 83 7.77 7.52 3.04
C SER A 83 6.71 8.09 3.98
N ARG A 84 5.78 8.90 3.47
CA ARG A 84 4.69 9.51 4.25
C ARG A 84 3.52 9.96 3.39
N ALA A 85 2.36 10.08 4.04
CA ALA A 85 1.20 10.81 3.52
C ALA A 85 1.06 12.15 4.22
N LYS A 86 0.60 13.18 3.51
CA LYS A 86 0.34 14.52 4.04
C LYS A 86 -1.16 14.75 4.23
N ASN A 87 -1.56 15.43 5.30
CA ASN A 87 -2.97 15.72 5.61
C ASN A 87 -3.51 16.89 4.78
N TYR A 88 -3.37 16.81 3.48
CA TYR A 88 -3.99 17.76 2.58
C TYR A 88 -4.41 17.08 1.25
N ARG A 89 -5.40 17.69 0.61
CA ARG A 89 -5.89 17.31 -0.71
C ARG A 89 -6.44 18.52 -1.46
N ARG A 90 -6.49 18.44 -2.78
CA ARG A 90 -7.28 19.36 -3.60
C ARG A 90 -7.94 18.62 -4.76
N ALA A 91 -9.12 19.08 -5.15
CA ALA A 91 -9.90 18.44 -6.20
C ALA A 91 -9.34 18.73 -7.61
N SER A 92 -8.66 19.86 -7.79
CA SER A 92 -7.97 20.25 -9.03
C SER A 92 -6.90 21.30 -8.70
N LYS A 93 -5.98 21.57 -9.65
CA LYS A 93 -4.94 22.59 -9.49
C LYS A 93 -5.47 23.98 -9.20
N SER A 94 -6.68 24.30 -9.67
CA SER A 94 -7.36 25.60 -9.45
C SER A 94 -8.09 25.72 -8.10
N LYS A 95 -8.21 24.61 -7.34
CA LYS A 95 -8.91 24.64 -6.04
C LYS A 95 -7.93 24.74 -4.89
N PRO A 96 -8.31 25.38 -3.77
CA PRO A 96 -7.46 25.47 -2.59
C PRO A 96 -7.23 24.10 -1.95
N TRP A 97 -6.11 23.95 -1.27
CA TRP A 97 -5.83 22.79 -0.43
C TRP A 97 -6.75 22.77 0.79
N ARG A 98 -7.17 21.59 1.15
CA ARG A 98 -7.99 21.35 2.33
C ARG A 98 -7.42 20.16 3.10
N PRO A 99 -7.54 20.14 4.44
CA PRO A 99 -7.16 18.95 5.19
C PRO A 99 -8.02 17.75 4.76
N ILE A 100 -7.41 16.56 4.74
CA ILE A 100 -8.13 15.30 4.53
C ILE A 100 -9.02 15.04 5.74
N LEU A 101 -8.44 15.17 6.94
CA LEU A 101 -9.15 15.05 8.22
C LEU A 101 -8.77 16.23 9.13
N LYS A 102 -9.76 16.97 9.62
CA LYS A 102 -9.56 18.07 10.58
C LYS A 102 -9.05 17.52 11.92
N GLY A 103 -8.18 18.27 12.60
CA GLY A 103 -7.65 17.90 13.92
C GLY A 103 -6.65 16.73 13.92
N LYS A 104 -6.25 16.23 12.76
CA LYS A 104 -5.26 15.15 12.64
C LYS A 104 -3.86 15.68 12.31
N PRO A 105 -2.80 14.92 12.56
CA PRO A 105 -1.41 15.30 12.26
C PRO A 105 -1.24 15.83 10.83
N LYS A 106 -0.26 16.71 10.62
CA LYS A 106 0.07 17.23 9.29
C LYS A 106 0.55 16.16 8.31
N SER A 107 1.17 15.09 8.83
CA SER A 107 1.60 13.93 8.02
C SER A 107 1.67 12.67 8.88
N LEU A 108 1.57 11.52 8.22
CA LEU A 108 1.72 10.19 8.81
C LEU A 108 2.80 9.41 8.02
N PRO A 109 3.78 8.80 8.69
CA PRO A 109 4.78 7.97 8.02
C PRO A 109 4.16 6.65 7.52
N THR A 110 4.72 6.09 6.46
CA THR A 110 4.46 4.70 6.08
C THR A 110 5.20 3.77 7.05
N SER A 111 4.63 2.60 7.33
CA SER A 111 5.18 1.64 8.29
C SER A 111 5.83 0.42 7.64
N LEU A 112 5.64 0.22 6.34
CA LEU A 112 6.18 -0.92 5.62
C LEU A 112 7.57 -0.59 5.04
N PRO A 113 8.64 -1.29 5.43
CA PRO A 113 9.98 -1.04 4.94
C PRO A 113 10.14 -1.59 3.51
N ILE A 114 9.91 -0.73 2.53
CA ILE A 114 10.16 -1.05 1.12
C ILE A 114 11.54 -0.55 0.74
N ASP A 115 12.45 -1.48 0.46
CA ASP A 115 13.77 -1.14 -0.08
C ASP A 115 13.63 -0.68 -1.54
N PRO A 116 13.94 0.58 -1.85
CA PRO A 116 13.82 1.11 -3.21
C PRO A 116 14.83 0.48 -4.19
N GLY A 117 15.95 -0.06 -3.70
CA GLY A 117 17.05 -0.52 -4.55
C GLY A 117 17.60 0.61 -5.44
N ARG A 118 18.39 0.24 -6.47
CA ARG A 118 18.98 1.20 -7.40
C ARG A 118 18.02 1.79 -8.45
N TRP A 119 16.82 1.21 -8.58
CA TRP A 119 15.86 1.55 -9.64
C TRP A 119 14.68 2.41 -9.16
N ALA A 120 14.61 2.71 -7.89
CA ALA A 120 13.59 3.56 -7.29
C ALA A 120 14.24 4.60 -6.36
N GLY A 121 13.51 5.65 -6.04
CA GLY A 121 13.88 6.65 -5.05
C GLY A 121 12.93 6.64 -3.86
N ILE A 122 13.30 7.35 -2.80
CA ILE A 122 12.40 7.64 -1.68
C ILE A 122 11.78 9.02 -1.92
N SER A 123 10.46 9.13 -1.72
CA SER A 123 9.71 10.38 -1.79
C SER A 123 9.06 10.69 -0.45
N THR A 124 8.97 11.98 -0.14
CA THR A 124 8.22 12.52 1.00
C THR A 124 6.95 13.24 0.57
N ASP A 125 6.57 13.12 -0.71
CA ASP A 125 5.45 13.86 -1.30
C ASP A 125 4.65 13.03 -2.31
N ALA A 126 3.63 12.35 -1.83
CA ALA A 126 2.71 11.57 -2.65
C ALA A 126 1.71 12.46 -3.46
N GLY A 127 1.97 13.77 -3.55
CA GLY A 127 1.10 14.73 -4.20
C GLY A 127 -0.10 15.15 -3.34
N ASP A 128 -1.09 15.74 -3.97
CA ASP A 128 -2.26 16.32 -3.31
C ASP A 128 -3.60 15.73 -3.78
N TYR A 129 -3.53 14.60 -4.49
CA TYR A 129 -4.70 13.96 -5.07
C TYR A 129 -5.00 12.60 -4.40
N VAL A 130 -5.70 11.71 -5.12
CA VAL A 130 -6.26 10.48 -4.55
C VAL A 130 -5.20 9.52 -4.02
N CYS A 131 -3.98 9.51 -4.56
CA CYS A 131 -2.88 8.68 -4.04
C CYS A 131 -2.56 9.06 -2.59
N ASN A 132 -2.21 10.33 -2.35
CA ASN A 132 -1.95 10.84 -1.01
C ASN A 132 -3.19 10.72 -0.09
N TYR A 133 -4.39 10.95 -0.65
CA TYR A 133 -5.63 10.81 0.11
C TYR A 133 -5.83 9.37 0.60
N SER A 134 -5.64 8.37 -0.26
CA SER A 134 -5.78 6.95 0.12
C SER A 134 -4.77 6.54 1.18
N MET A 135 -3.52 6.96 1.02
CA MET A 135 -2.45 6.74 1.98
C MET A 135 -2.82 7.31 3.35
N PHE A 136 -3.19 8.60 3.40
CA PHE A 136 -3.49 9.26 4.67
C PHE A 136 -4.69 8.62 5.38
N VAL A 137 -5.77 8.31 4.63
CA VAL A 137 -6.97 7.66 5.17
C VAL A 137 -6.65 6.29 5.78
N LEU A 138 -5.86 5.47 5.08
CA LEU A 138 -5.50 4.13 5.55
C LEU A 138 -4.55 4.18 6.74
N LEU A 139 -3.51 5.02 6.69
CA LEU A 139 -2.56 5.20 7.80
C LEU A 139 -3.26 5.72 9.06
N GLU A 140 -4.16 6.71 8.92
CA GLU A 140 -4.93 7.25 10.05
C GLU A 140 -5.86 6.19 10.66
N GLU A 141 -6.51 5.39 9.84
CA GLU A 141 -7.39 4.33 10.35
C GLU A 141 -6.61 3.22 11.04
N ILE A 142 -5.44 2.83 10.51
CA ILE A 142 -4.53 1.85 11.10
C ILE A 142 -4.06 2.35 12.47
N ASP A 143 -3.58 3.60 12.54
CA ASP A 143 -3.10 4.21 13.78
C ASP A 143 -4.21 4.37 14.81
N ARG A 144 -5.34 4.97 14.41
CA ARG A 144 -6.48 5.22 15.30
C ARG A 144 -7.04 3.94 15.94
N ARG A 145 -6.99 2.82 15.21
CA ARG A 145 -7.50 1.53 15.69
C ARG A 145 -6.42 0.61 16.22
N GLN A 146 -5.17 1.06 16.24
CA GLN A 146 -4.00 0.28 16.68
C GLN A 146 -3.92 -1.08 15.97
N LEU A 147 -4.16 -1.08 14.65
CA LEU A 147 -4.09 -2.31 13.85
C LEU A 147 -2.64 -2.73 13.63
N ARG A 148 -2.39 -4.03 13.64
CA ARG A 148 -1.05 -4.59 13.32
C ARG A 148 -0.75 -4.60 11.81
N THR A 149 -1.48 -3.84 11.02
CA THR A 149 -1.33 -3.73 9.59
C THR A 149 -0.17 -2.80 9.24
N SER A 150 0.81 -3.27 8.49
CA SER A 150 1.87 -2.42 7.91
C SER A 150 1.43 -1.88 6.55
N PHE A 151 1.72 -0.60 6.28
CA PHE A 151 1.30 0.10 5.07
C PHE A 151 2.48 0.70 4.31
N GLY A 152 2.54 0.46 2.99
CA GLY A 152 3.48 1.07 2.06
C GLY A 152 2.81 1.53 0.76
N PHE A 153 3.48 2.43 0.06
CA PHE A 153 2.98 2.96 -1.20
C PHE A 153 4.12 3.24 -2.17
N ILE A 154 3.91 2.92 -3.45
CA ILE A 154 4.86 3.23 -4.52
C ILE A 154 4.16 3.96 -5.67
N HIS A 155 4.80 5.01 -6.17
CA HIS A 155 4.44 5.66 -7.42
C HIS A 155 5.22 5.06 -8.57
N ILE A 156 4.52 4.78 -9.67
CA ILE A 156 5.05 4.18 -10.88
C ILE A 156 4.77 5.16 -12.02
N PRO A 157 5.79 5.53 -12.84
CA PRO A 157 5.57 6.38 -14.01
C PRO A 157 4.51 5.77 -14.94
N TYR A 158 3.63 6.61 -15.52
CA TYR A 158 2.55 6.16 -16.39
C TYR A 158 3.05 5.45 -17.66
N ASP A 159 4.26 5.81 -18.12
CA ASP A 159 4.96 5.26 -19.28
C ASP A 159 6.02 4.20 -18.94
N PHE A 160 6.06 3.75 -17.68
CA PHE A 160 7.04 2.73 -17.27
C PHE A 160 6.73 1.37 -17.90
N ASP A 161 7.79 0.61 -18.21
CA ASP A 161 7.63 -0.74 -18.76
C ASP A 161 6.80 -1.62 -17.81
N HIS A 162 5.65 -2.06 -18.30
CA HIS A 162 4.69 -2.82 -17.52
C HIS A 162 5.26 -4.13 -16.96
N ARG A 163 6.04 -4.88 -17.78
CA ARG A 163 6.62 -6.16 -17.35
C ARG A 163 7.67 -5.96 -16.25
N LYS A 164 8.47 -4.90 -16.38
CA LYS A 164 9.43 -4.51 -15.32
C LYS A 164 8.70 -4.11 -14.05
N ALA A 165 7.64 -3.31 -14.15
CA ALA A 165 6.83 -2.91 -13.00
C ALA A 165 6.21 -4.12 -12.29
N CYS A 166 5.62 -5.07 -13.02
CA CYS A 166 5.09 -6.29 -12.44
C CYS A 166 6.16 -7.10 -11.68
N ARG A 167 7.37 -7.25 -12.25
CA ARG A 167 8.48 -7.95 -11.56
C ARG A 167 8.93 -7.26 -10.28
N ILE A 168 8.92 -5.91 -10.27
CA ILE A 168 9.28 -5.13 -9.09
C ILE A 168 8.23 -5.33 -8.00
N VAL A 169 6.95 -5.20 -8.33
CA VAL A 169 5.86 -5.39 -7.37
C VAL A 169 5.84 -6.81 -6.83
N ASP A 170 5.98 -7.84 -7.69
CA ASP A 170 6.05 -9.23 -7.26
C ASP A 170 7.22 -9.47 -6.29
N ARG A 171 8.39 -8.90 -6.57
CA ARG A 171 9.55 -8.99 -5.67
C ARG A 171 9.27 -8.36 -4.30
N ILE A 172 8.60 -7.21 -4.27
CA ILE A 172 8.20 -6.54 -3.02
C ILE A 172 7.24 -7.45 -2.24
N LEU A 173 6.23 -8.00 -2.90
CA LEU A 173 5.25 -8.88 -2.26
C LEU A 173 5.89 -10.15 -1.69
N ARG A 174 6.84 -10.75 -2.39
CA ARG A 174 7.61 -11.92 -1.90
C ARG A 174 8.45 -11.59 -0.67
N LYS A 175 9.05 -10.40 -0.61
CA LYS A 175 9.79 -9.96 0.59
C LYS A 175 8.88 -9.85 1.82
N PHE A 176 7.64 -9.42 1.66
CA PHE A 176 6.68 -9.37 2.77
C PHE A 176 6.35 -10.77 3.31
N ALA A 177 6.24 -11.75 2.39
CA ALA A 177 6.06 -13.13 2.80
C ALA A 177 7.20 -13.64 3.72
N LEU A 178 8.43 -13.26 3.40
CA LEU A 178 9.61 -13.65 4.19
C LEU A 178 9.70 -12.93 5.53
N LEU A 179 9.32 -11.64 5.61
CA LEU A 179 9.35 -10.87 6.87
C LEU A 179 8.47 -11.51 7.95
N ARG A 180 7.29 -12.01 7.59
CA ARG A 180 6.38 -12.64 8.55
C ARG A 180 6.90 -13.97 9.07
N VAL A 181 7.62 -14.73 8.23
CA VAL A 181 8.23 -16.00 8.65
C VAL A 181 9.30 -15.76 9.71
N SER A 182 10.13 -14.72 9.56
CA SER A 182 11.14 -14.36 10.54
C SER A 182 10.55 -13.89 11.88
N GLU A 183 9.50 -13.06 11.85
CA GLU A 183 8.80 -12.60 13.06
C GLU A 183 8.15 -13.75 13.85
N GLN A 184 7.74 -14.82 13.19
CA GLN A 184 7.15 -15.99 13.83
C GLN A 184 8.19 -16.94 14.43
N LEU A 185 9.41 -16.93 13.92
CA LEU A 185 10.49 -17.79 14.41
C LEU A 185 11.21 -17.19 15.63
N GLU A 186 11.27 -15.87 15.79
CA GLU A 186 11.96 -15.23 16.93
C GLU A 186 11.42 -15.66 18.31
N PRO A 187 10.11 -15.76 18.58
CA PRO A 187 9.60 -16.20 19.87
C PRO A 187 9.94 -17.67 20.21
N ALA A 188 10.12 -18.50 19.17
CA ALA A 188 10.47 -19.92 19.38
C ALA A 188 11.94 -20.09 19.84
N PHE A 189 12.86 -19.27 19.33
CA PHE A 189 14.27 -19.31 19.69
C PHE A 189 14.54 -18.71 21.09
N THR A 190 13.75 -17.75 21.54
CA THR A 190 13.89 -17.15 22.89
C THR A 190 13.47 -18.11 23.99
N ARG A 191 12.49 -19.01 23.73
CA ARG A 191 12.05 -20.03 24.68
C ARG A 191 12.99 -21.25 24.81
N LEU A 192 13.92 -21.44 23.87
CA LEU A 192 14.91 -22.53 23.92
C LEU A 192 16.21 -22.13 24.63
N ARG A 193 16.33 -20.85 25.01
CA ARG A 193 17.51 -20.33 25.75
C ARG A 193 17.20 -19.96 27.22
N ALA A 194 15.99 -20.19 27.70
CA ALA A 194 15.58 -20.05 29.09
C ALA A 194 15.29 -21.42 29.69
#